data_85731e69637b51b7aaa2358e9ff8d8b3
#
_entry.id   85731e69637b51b7aaa2358e9ff8d8b3
#
_cell.length_a   1.000
_cell.length_b   1.000
_cell.length_c   1.000
_cell.angle_alpha   90.00
_cell.angle_beta   90.00
_cell.angle_gamma   90.00
#
_symmetry.space_group_name_H-M   'P 1'
#
loop_
_entity.id
_entity.type
_entity.pdbx_description
1 polymer ?
#
loop_
_entity_poly.entity_id
_entity_poly.type
_entity_poly.pdbx_seq_one_letter_code
_entity_poly.pdbx_strand_id
1 'polypeptide(L)'
;MKPSPEPVDPNLLPELAHAVIQSAKFPMLATVDLEDQPRVRPVSPVRVDPDFTIFVANLRSYHKTKEIEANPKVELAYLAPDHDQVRITGIAKVETDAAILQEIWDANPLLKQYLGSIDNPELVLYRIEPQTVRFMREWALEYFDVVV
;
A
#
# COMPACT_ATOMS: atom_id res chain seq x y z
N MET A 1 -8.51 -24.34 22.77
CA MET A 1 -7.09 -24.43 22.39
C MET A 1 -6.92 -23.62 21.10
N LYS A 2 -5.92 -22.73 21.02
CA LYS A 2 -5.60 -22.05 19.78
C LYS A 2 -5.12 -23.06 18.75
N PRO A 3 -5.62 -23.03 17.51
CA PRO A 3 -5.03 -23.85 16.45
C PRO A 3 -3.57 -23.43 16.22
N SER A 4 -2.72 -24.39 15.91
CA SER A 4 -1.37 -24.04 15.47
C SER A 4 -1.43 -23.42 14.09
N PRO A 5 -0.67 -22.32 13.83
CA PRO A 5 -0.61 -21.77 12.49
C PRO A 5 0.08 -22.74 11.54
N GLU A 6 -0.28 -22.64 10.26
CA GLU A 6 0.46 -23.38 9.22
C GLU A 6 1.92 -22.96 9.20
N PRO A 7 2.86 -23.90 9.00
CA PRO A 7 4.27 -23.55 8.85
C PRO A 7 4.52 -22.59 7.70
N VAL A 8 5.50 -21.71 7.87
CA VAL A 8 5.94 -20.77 6.82
C VAL A 8 7.28 -21.24 6.27
N ASP A 9 7.33 -21.48 4.96
CA ASP A 9 8.60 -21.70 4.27
C ASP A 9 9.24 -20.34 3.95
N PRO A 10 10.42 -20.02 4.52
CA PRO A 10 11.07 -18.73 4.28
C PRO A 10 11.37 -18.43 2.81
N ASN A 11 11.56 -19.47 1.99
CA ASN A 11 11.80 -19.31 0.56
C ASN A 11 10.57 -18.84 -0.22
N LEU A 12 9.37 -19.01 0.35
CA LEU A 12 8.09 -18.63 -0.25
C LEU A 12 7.55 -17.30 0.29
N LEU A 13 8.25 -16.62 1.18
CA LEU A 13 7.77 -15.40 1.83
C LEU A 13 7.33 -14.31 0.84
N PRO A 14 8.07 -13.98 -0.23
CA PRO A 14 7.60 -12.98 -1.19
C PRO A 14 6.28 -13.39 -1.87
N GLU A 15 6.15 -14.64 -2.25
CA GLU A 15 4.94 -15.17 -2.89
C GLU A 15 3.75 -15.17 -1.94
N LEU A 16 3.97 -15.59 -0.68
CA LEU A 16 2.94 -15.57 0.36
C LEU A 16 2.47 -14.14 0.65
N ALA A 17 3.40 -13.19 0.72
CA ALA A 17 3.07 -11.79 0.93
C ALA A 17 2.26 -11.20 -0.23
N HIS A 18 2.66 -11.46 -1.47
CA HIS A 18 1.91 -11.04 -2.65
C HIS A 18 0.51 -11.67 -2.71
N ALA A 19 0.37 -12.92 -2.30
CA ALA A 19 -0.93 -13.59 -2.23
C ALA A 19 -1.88 -12.90 -1.24
N VAL A 20 -1.37 -12.46 -0.09
CA VAL A 20 -2.14 -11.67 0.89
C VAL A 20 -2.59 -10.35 0.27
N ILE A 21 -1.66 -9.62 -0.37
CA ILE A 21 -1.95 -8.33 -1.01
C ILE A 21 -3.04 -8.48 -2.07
N GLN A 22 -2.95 -9.50 -2.90
CA GLN A 22 -3.95 -9.75 -3.96
C GLN A 22 -5.32 -10.12 -3.40
N SER A 23 -5.38 -10.95 -2.37
CA SER A 23 -6.65 -11.41 -1.80
C SER A 23 -7.32 -10.36 -0.92
N ALA A 24 -6.54 -9.53 -0.23
CA ALA A 24 -7.06 -8.44 0.60
C ALA A 24 -7.58 -7.26 -0.23
N LYS A 25 -6.97 -6.97 -1.37
CA LYS A 25 -7.28 -5.88 -2.33
C LYS A 25 -7.14 -4.46 -1.77
N PHE A 26 -7.80 -4.16 -0.66
CA PHE A 26 -7.89 -2.81 -0.08
C PHE A 26 -7.15 -2.77 1.24
N PRO A 27 -5.93 -2.23 1.28
CA PRO A 27 -5.21 -2.06 2.54
C PRO A 27 -5.75 -0.85 3.31
N MET A 28 -5.48 -0.85 4.62
CA MET A 28 -5.54 0.34 5.43
C MET A 28 -4.23 1.10 5.29
N LEU A 29 -4.31 2.38 4.97
CA LEU A 29 -3.17 3.30 4.93
C LEU A 29 -3.18 4.18 6.17
N ALA A 30 -2.11 4.11 6.94
CA ALA A 30 -1.89 5.00 8.07
C ALA A 30 -0.95 6.15 7.68
N THR A 31 -1.33 7.35 8.09
CA THR A 31 -0.54 8.58 7.98
C THR A 31 -0.51 9.27 9.33
N VAL A 32 0.31 10.30 9.47
CA VAL A 32 0.35 11.15 10.66
C VAL A 32 -0.10 12.55 10.25
N ASP A 33 -1.08 13.09 10.96
CA ASP A 33 -1.58 14.44 10.66
C ASP A 33 -0.65 15.55 11.22
N LEU A 34 -1.04 16.80 10.99
CA LEU A 34 -0.24 17.96 11.39
C LEU A 34 -0.15 18.16 12.91
N GLU A 35 -0.95 17.42 13.68
CA GLU A 35 -0.96 17.43 15.15
C GLU A 35 -0.33 16.16 15.74
N ASP A 36 0.46 15.44 14.94
CA ASP A 36 1.09 14.16 15.31
C ASP A 36 0.10 13.04 15.65
N GLN A 37 -1.16 13.17 15.22
CA GLN A 37 -2.17 12.13 15.42
C GLN A 37 -2.11 11.11 14.29
N PRO A 38 -1.95 9.79 14.58
CA PRO A 38 -2.11 8.76 13.58
C PRO A 38 -3.53 8.74 13.02
N ARG A 39 -3.62 8.65 11.69
CA ARG A 39 -4.88 8.55 10.95
C ARG A 39 -4.83 7.31 10.07
N VAL A 40 -5.94 6.61 9.95
CA VAL A 40 -6.02 5.40 9.15
C VAL A 40 -7.30 5.41 8.31
N ARG A 41 -7.21 4.96 7.06
CA ARG A 41 -8.35 4.81 6.14
C ARG A 41 -8.06 3.72 5.12
N PRO A 42 -9.10 3.07 4.57
CA PRO A 42 -8.91 2.18 3.43
C PRO A 42 -8.49 2.98 2.19
N VAL A 43 -7.64 2.40 1.37
CA VAL A 43 -7.24 2.94 0.08
C VAL A 43 -7.35 1.85 -0.99
N SER A 44 -7.41 2.27 -2.26
CA SER A 44 -7.42 1.38 -3.40
C SER A 44 -6.14 1.61 -4.22
N PRO A 45 -5.09 0.83 -3.99
CA PRO A 45 -3.86 0.95 -4.78
C PRO A 45 -4.14 0.75 -6.27
N VAL A 46 -3.48 1.53 -7.10
CA VAL A 46 -3.61 1.46 -8.56
C VAL A 46 -2.57 0.56 -9.21
N ARG A 47 -1.51 0.22 -8.49
CA ARG A 47 -0.46 -0.68 -8.93
C ARG A 47 0.33 -1.20 -7.72
N VAL A 48 0.76 -2.45 -7.80
CA VAL A 48 1.68 -3.09 -6.85
C VAL A 48 2.80 -3.73 -7.66
N ASP A 49 4.03 -3.33 -7.40
CA ASP A 49 5.18 -3.87 -8.10
C ASP A 49 5.74 -5.13 -7.40
N PRO A 50 6.52 -5.96 -8.10
CA PRO A 50 7.11 -7.17 -7.52
C PRO A 50 7.99 -6.91 -6.29
N ASP A 51 8.59 -5.72 -6.18
CA ASP A 51 9.42 -5.29 -5.05
C ASP A 51 8.61 -4.66 -3.90
N PHE A 52 7.28 -4.81 -3.94
CA PHE A 52 6.36 -4.24 -2.96
C PHE A 52 6.25 -2.71 -2.97
N THR A 53 6.70 -2.05 -4.01
CA THR A 53 6.36 -0.65 -4.24
C THR A 53 4.88 -0.54 -4.54
N ILE A 54 4.19 0.31 -3.80
CA ILE A 54 2.73 0.48 -3.89
C ILE A 54 2.43 1.87 -4.45
N PHE A 55 1.56 1.94 -5.46
CA PHE A 55 1.11 3.20 -6.02
C PHE A 55 -0.33 3.49 -5.60
N VAL A 56 -0.55 4.68 -5.09
CA VAL A 56 -1.86 5.16 -4.65
C VAL A 56 -2.15 6.50 -5.31
N ALA A 57 -3.24 6.56 -6.08
CA ALA A 57 -3.73 7.82 -6.62
C ALA A 57 -4.54 8.56 -5.55
N ASN A 58 -4.38 9.87 -5.50
CA ASN A 58 -5.06 10.73 -4.55
C ASN A 58 -5.47 12.05 -5.21
N LEU A 59 -6.36 12.77 -4.55
CA LEU A 59 -6.71 14.13 -4.93
C LEU A 59 -5.89 15.13 -4.11
N ARG A 60 -5.37 16.15 -4.77
CA ARG A 60 -4.53 17.18 -4.13
C ARG A 60 -5.25 17.89 -2.98
N SER A 61 -6.55 18.04 -3.07
CA SER A 61 -7.38 18.70 -2.05
C SER A 61 -7.71 17.83 -0.83
N TYR A 62 -7.41 16.52 -0.85
CA TYR A 62 -7.72 15.64 0.29
C TYR A 62 -6.74 15.83 1.46
N HIS A 63 -7.24 15.60 2.67
CA HIS A 63 -6.48 15.76 3.92
C HIS A 63 -5.18 14.97 3.94
N LYS A 64 -5.18 13.71 3.46
CA LYS A 64 -3.97 12.89 3.48
C LYS A 64 -2.86 13.43 2.60
N THR A 65 -3.15 14.23 1.58
CA THR A 65 -2.12 14.90 0.77
C THR A 65 -1.28 15.84 1.62
N LYS A 66 -1.92 16.68 2.43
CA LYS A 66 -1.23 17.59 3.35
C LYS A 66 -0.48 16.84 4.44
N GLU A 67 -1.05 15.76 4.95
CA GLU A 67 -0.43 14.90 5.95
C GLU A 67 0.85 14.27 5.41
N ILE A 68 0.82 13.70 4.20
CA ILE A 68 1.97 13.08 3.55
C ILE A 68 3.04 14.11 3.17
N GLU A 69 2.66 15.31 2.73
CA GLU A 69 3.62 16.40 2.46
C GLU A 69 4.39 16.79 3.72
N ALA A 70 3.72 16.87 4.85
CA ALA A 70 4.34 17.21 6.12
C ALA A 70 5.14 16.05 6.74
N ASN A 71 4.64 14.82 6.59
CA ASN A 71 5.28 13.61 7.09
C ASN A 71 5.07 12.46 6.11
N PRO A 72 6.10 12.08 5.33
CA PRO A 72 5.99 11.06 4.30
C PRO A 72 5.99 9.62 4.82
N LYS A 73 6.19 9.42 6.12
CA LYS A 73 6.17 8.09 6.73
C LYS A 73 4.74 7.55 6.76
N VAL A 74 4.57 6.36 6.21
CA VAL A 74 3.28 5.71 6.10
C VAL A 74 3.39 4.22 6.48
N GLU A 75 2.25 3.64 6.81
CA GLU A 75 2.11 2.19 7.02
C GLU A 75 0.93 1.69 6.25
N LEU A 76 1.10 0.56 5.55
CA LEU A 76 0.02 -0.15 4.90
C LEU A 76 -0.22 -1.47 5.61
N ALA A 77 -1.47 -1.79 5.90
CA ALA A 77 -1.87 -3.05 6.50
C ALA A 77 -2.87 -3.77 5.60
N TYR A 78 -2.50 -4.98 5.19
CA TYR A 78 -3.33 -5.89 4.41
C TYR A 78 -3.79 -7.05 5.29
N LEU A 79 -5.07 -7.34 5.27
CA LEU A 79 -5.66 -8.49 5.96
C LEU A 79 -6.41 -9.34 4.94
N ALA A 80 -5.92 -10.54 4.68
CA ALA A 80 -6.58 -11.50 3.81
C ALA A 80 -7.82 -12.12 4.47
N PRO A 81 -8.76 -12.69 3.68
CA PRO A 81 -9.94 -13.36 4.25
C PRO A 81 -9.64 -14.51 5.22
N ASP A 82 -8.48 -15.17 5.06
CA ASP A 82 -7.98 -16.22 5.97
C ASP A 82 -7.23 -15.66 7.19
N HIS A 83 -7.21 -14.33 7.33
CA HIS A 83 -6.56 -13.57 8.39
C HIS A 83 -5.02 -13.55 8.35
N ASP A 84 -4.41 -14.06 7.29
CA ASP A 84 -2.99 -13.79 7.05
C ASP A 84 -2.79 -12.30 6.81
N GLN A 85 -1.67 -11.75 7.26
CA GLN A 85 -1.41 -10.31 7.24
C GLN A 85 -0.12 -9.97 6.53
N VAL A 86 -0.13 -8.83 5.85
CA VAL A 86 1.08 -8.14 5.40
C VAL A 86 1.03 -6.70 5.88
N ARG A 87 2.14 -6.24 6.47
CA ARG A 87 2.34 -4.82 6.77
C ARG A 87 3.56 -4.31 6.02
N ILE A 88 3.40 -3.14 5.44
CA ILE A 88 4.45 -2.43 4.70
C ILE A 88 4.69 -1.09 5.38
N THR A 89 5.87 -0.94 5.95
CA THR A 89 6.35 0.36 6.42
C THR A 89 7.05 1.03 5.25
N GLY A 90 6.68 2.24 4.93
CA GLY A 90 7.19 2.89 3.73
C GLY A 90 7.28 4.41 3.81
N ILE A 91 7.87 4.96 2.76
CA ILE A 91 7.97 6.40 2.51
C ILE A 91 7.16 6.72 1.27
N ALA A 92 6.19 7.63 1.40
CA ALA A 92 5.39 8.10 0.29
C ALA A 92 6.09 9.26 -0.43
N LYS A 93 6.26 9.11 -1.74
CA LYS A 93 6.84 10.13 -2.62
C LYS A 93 5.89 10.40 -3.77
N VAL A 94 5.82 11.64 -4.21
CA VAL A 94 5.07 11.98 -5.44
C VAL A 94 5.79 11.38 -6.64
N GLU A 95 5.05 10.59 -7.44
CA GLU A 95 5.57 10.05 -8.70
C GLU A 95 5.50 11.13 -9.79
N THR A 96 6.63 11.42 -10.41
CA THR A 96 6.76 12.45 -11.46
C THR A 96 7.20 11.89 -12.81
N ASP A 97 7.53 10.60 -12.88
CA ASP A 97 7.90 9.96 -14.13
C ASP A 97 6.68 9.86 -15.05
N ALA A 98 6.75 10.55 -16.19
CA ALA A 98 5.65 10.62 -17.14
C ALA A 98 5.27 9.25 -17.74
N ALA A 99 6.23 8.36 -17.92
CA ALA A 99 5.98 7.01 -18.46
C ALA A 99 5.20 6.15 -17.44
N ILE A 100 5.61 6.19 -16.18
CA ILE A 100 4.91 5.47 -15.08
C ILE A 100 3.49 6.02 -14.90
N LEU A 101 3.35 7.35 -14.89
CA LEU A 101 2.04 8.00 -14.81
C LEU A 101 1.11 7.54 -15.93
N GLN A 102 1.62 7.50 -17.17
CA GLN A 102 0.84 7.09 -18.34
C GLN A 102 0.46 5.60 -18.26
N GLU A 103 1.38 4.73 -17.89
CA GLU A 103 1.10 3.30 -17.73
C GLU A 103 -0.02 3.05 -16.69
N ILE A 104 0.07 3.71 -15.55
CA ILE A 104 -0.93 3.59 -14.48
C ILE A 104 -2.28 4.17 -14.94
N TRP A 105 -2.25 5.33 -15.60
CA TRP A 105 -3.46 5.95 -16.14
C TRP A 105 -4.18 5.03 -17.13
N ASP A 106 -3.44 4.42 -18.03
CA ASP A 106 -4.01 3.55 -19.07
C ASP A 106 -4.56 2.23 -18.48
N ALA A 107 -3.93 1.72 -17.41
CA ALA A 107 -4.34 0.49 -16.74
C ALA A 107 -5.52 0.68 -15.76
N ASN A 108 -5.89 1.92 -15.44
CA ASN A 108 -6.91 2.21 -14.44
C ASN A 108 -8.02 3.11 -15.02
N PRO A 109 -9.02 2.54 -15.71
CA PRO A 109 -10.10 3.31 -16.34
C PRO A 109 -10.90 4.20 -15.36
N LEU A 110 -10.96 3.80 -14.08
CA LEU A 110 -11.64 4.60 -13.06
C LEU A 110 -11.00 5.97 -12.84
N LEU A 111 -9.69 6.10 -13.02
CA LEU A 111 -9.01 7.39 -12.94
C LEU A 111 -9.53 8.34 -14.02
N LYS A 112 -9.70 7.84 -15.26
CA LYS A 112 -10.28 8.62 -16.37
C LYS A 112 -11.72 9.04 -16.07
N GLN A 113 -12.48 8.13 -15.48
CA GLN A 113 -13.88 8.38 -15.13
C GLN A 113 -14.03 9.50 -14.11
N TYR A 114 -13.16 9.54 -13.08
CA TYR A 114 -13.22 10.54 -12.02
C TYR A 114 -12.52 11.85 -12.37
N LEU A 115 -11.41 11.79 -13.08
CA LEU A 115 -10.54 12.94 -13.30
C LEU A 115 -10.60 13.51 -14.73
N GLY A 116 -11.08 12.73 -15.69
CA GLY A 116 -11.26 13.12 -17.08
C GLY A 116 -9.96 13.16 -17.89
N SER A 117 -8.89 13.72 -17.37
CA SER A 117 -7.59 13.87 -18.02
C SER A 117 -6.44 13.57 -17.05
N ILE A 118 -5.36 12.99 -17.58
CA ILE A 118 -4.11 12.79 -16.84
C ILE A 118 -3.49 14.12 -16.39
N ASP A 119 -3.80 15.21 -17.08
CA ASP A 119 -3.32 16.56 -16.76
C ASP A 119 -4.17 17.29 -15.72
N ASN A 120 -5.19 16.61 -15.17
CA ASN A 120 -6.01 17.20 -14.13
C ASN A 120 -5.12 17.54 -12.91
N PRO A 121 -5.07 18.83 -12.47
CA PRO A 121 -4.21 19.27 -11.39
C PRO A 121 -4.52 18.63 -10.03
N GLU A 122 -5.72 18.04 -9.88
CA GLU A 122 -6.09 17.29 -8.66
C GLU A 122 -5.40 15.93 -8.57
N LEU A 123 -4.91 15.36 -9.68
CA LEU A 123 -4.24 14.07 -9.65
C LEU A 123 -2.88 14.17 -8.96
N VAL A 124 -2.73 13.43 -7.88
CA VAL A 124 -1.44 13.16 -7.24
C VAL A 124 -1.25 11.65 -7.18
N LEU A 125 -0.18 11.16 -7.79
CA LEU A 125 0.20 9.77 -7.67
C LEU A 125 1.32 9.63 -6.65
N TYR A 126 1.07 8.87 -5.60
CA TYR A 126 2.10 8.52 -4.62
C TYR A 126 2.72 7.17 -4.94
N ARG A 127 4.04 7.14 -4.93
CA ARG A 127 4.84 5.93 -4.87
C ARG A 127 5.24 5.71 -3.43
N ILE A 128 4.79 4.61 -2.84
CA ILE A 128 5.17 4.20 -1.49
C ILE A 128 6.32 3.21 -1.62
N GLU A 129 7.52 3.67 -1.26
CA GLU A 129 8.73 2.85 -1.28
C GLU A 129 8.80 2.05 0.02
N PRO A 130 8.85 0.70 -0.05
CA PRO A 130 8.90 -0.12 1.14
C PRO A 130 10.25 0.00 1.85
N GLN A 131 10.20 0.20 3.16
CA GLN A 131 11.37 0.09 4.04
C GLN A 131 11.42 -1.30 4.69
N THR A 132 10.26 -1.80 5.12
CA THR A 132 10.09 -3.16 5.62
C THR A 132 8.79 -3.74 5.12
N VAL A 133 8.81 -5.03 4.79
CA VAL A 133 7.62 -5.82 4.50
C VAL A 133 7.59 -6.98 5.47
N ARG A 134 6.49 -7.15 6.18
CA ARG A 134 6.32 -8.19 7.19
C ARG A 134 5.10 -9.03 6.89
N PHE A 135 5.27 -10.33 6.98
CA PHE A 135 4.21 -11.32 6.82
C PHE A 135 3.93 -12.02 8.14
N MET A 136 2.66 -12.27 8.45
CA MET A 136 2.23 -13.05 9.62
C MET A 136 1.09 -13.97 9.23
N ARG A 137 1.21 -15.25 9.59
CA ARG A 137 0.09 -16.20 9.55
C ARG A 137 -0.94 -15.86 10.62
N GLU A 138 -2.21 -16.17 10.37
CA GLU A 138 -3.24 -16.14 11.40
C GLU A 138 -2.79 -16.91 12.64
N TRP A 139 -2.96 -16.30 13.82
CA TRP A 139 -2.62 -16.87 15.14
C TRP A 139 -1.12 -17.09 15.42
N ALA A 140 -0.24 -16.84 14.46
CA ALA A 140 1.19 -17.08 14.65
C ALA A 140 1.82 -16.17 15.70
N LEU A 141 1.35 -14.92 15.82
CA LEU A 141 1.93 -13.88 16.69
C LEU A 141 3.42 -13.59 16.39
N GLU A 142 3.89 -14.03 15.24
CA GLU A 142 5.26 -13.88 14.79
C GLU A 142 5.26 -13.27 13.38
N TYR A 143 6.03 -12.21 13.20
CA TYR A 143 6.22 -11.60 11.91
C TYR A 143 7.50 -12.12 11.25
N PHE A 144 7.39 -12.40 9.97
CA PHE A 144 8.53 -12.75 9.12
C PHE A 144 8.87 -11.56 8.24
N ASP A 145 10.15 -11.15 8.25
CA ASP A 145 10.62 -10.13 7.34
C ASP A 145 10.73 -10.69 5.92
N VAL A 146 10.08 -10.02 4.98
CA VAL A 146 10.15 -10.35 3.55
C VAL A 146 11.28 -9.54 2.94
N VAL A 147 12.16 -10.20 2.22
CA VAL A 147 13.27 -9.52 1.51
C VAL A 147 12.70 -8.76 0.31
N VAL A 148 13.02 -7.49 0.22
CA VAL A 148 12.61 -6.55 -0.84
C VAL A 148 13.81 -6.06 -1.63
#